data_bf0c9e37ca74fc12bb56d2b4fd09892b
#
_entry.id   bf0c9e37ca74fc12bb56d2b4fd09892b
#
_cell.length_a   1.000
_cell.length_b   1.000
_cell.length_c   1.000
_cell.angle_alpha   90.00
_cell.angle_beta   90.00
_cell.angle_gamma   90.00
#
_symmetry.space_group_name_H-M   'P 1'
#
loop_
_entity.id
_entity.type
_entity.pdbx_description
1 polymer ?
#
loop_
_entity_poly.entity_id
_entity_poly.type
_entity_poly.pdbx_seq_one_letter_code
_entity_poly.pdbx_strand_id
1 'polypeptide(L)'
;VSSFEQKFRIFSNRCTEDYLIRYANKGLYKRSLKELDNGVTVDYTWNETSVSCELSEGSTCTLENTLDHWQCSCPSDQICKHVLISILYYQREHVTTDIENSSVQSETEGVTGVTQAGVTQESELVEISADQASSSIATVSRFSWMLEADLTKLIKSLSSSVIEEVLFRLRYPEAIKVLEESLLTVYLVRQNIEVSFTEEPSLAKALCKVKQTAGNIAKLEALLRYRMQQGIDDTESLNTKAFDLKFSLQTVKECRIILADMLKTGLARLPESYIAELETLAITAHSGNLPDIERSLRGIQGELQLFFNRHVRFSMPTLLNRVSKLYLALHVLEQEKASAIQQSQLIGRFRSKYYTVPELHLYGIGADAWETRSGYRGITYYFCGLDDQQIYTYSDVRATYYEDQEFSYTEHYGSYIPWLPQVTFRQFAGEEVQFNAVKVNEERRLSSGEGAKLTILPRSEVENVNLEWLVQEASSILGYDSQEVSLFSAPKEQLAMVKVSRILEHHFEPSTQDLMLTMLTEASEELVLTLPYASDWETTIKRLESGYGAAALEHFYAFVRVEQQQIVPISFLKGNTVFSLKLDLGYGRMKRLGRL
;
A
#
# COMPACT_ATOMS: atom_id res chain seq x y z
N VAL A 1 46.33 11.75 3.54
CA VAL A 1 44.88 11.97 3.77
C VAL A 1 44.75 13.10 4.78
N SER A 2 44.10 14.23 4.42
CA SER A 2 43.91 15.35 5.35
C SER A 2 43.02 14.94 6.52
N SER A 3 43.19 15.57 7.69
CA SER A 3 42.33 15.28 8.87
C SER A 3 40.82 15.49 8.54
N PHE A 4 40.49 16.38 7.61
CA PHE A 4 39.12 16.63 7.21
C PHE A 4 38.60 15.57 6.23
N GLU A 5 39.43 15.06 5.34
CA GLU A 5 39.05 13.98 4.42
C GLU A 5 38.61 12.72 5.16
N GLN A 6 39.27 12.36 6.28
CA GLN A 6 38.80 11.26 7.12
C GLN A 6 37.42 11.52 7.75
N LYS A 7 37.17 12.75 8.19
CA LYS A 7 35.85 13.15 8.73
C LYS A 7 34.76 13.11 7.65
N PHE A 8 35.09 13.59 6.44
CA PHE A 8 34.18 13.56 5.31
C PHE A 8 33.88 12.13 4.85
N ARG A 9 34.86 11.23 4.87
CA ARG A 9 34.64 9.80 4.59
C ARG A 9 33.66 9.16 5.58
N ILE A 10 33.79 9.45 6.87
CA ILE A 10 32.85 8.97 7.89
C ILE A 10 31.46 9.55 7.67
N PHE A 11 31.36 10.82 7.35
CA PHE A 11 30.10 11.49 7.01
C PHE A 11 29.47 10.89 5.76
N SER A 12 30.23 10.76 4.67
CA SER A 12 29.77 10.17 3.42
C SER A 12 29.22 8.75 3.62
N ASN A 13 29.89 7.90 4.39
CA ASN A 13 29.42 6.54 4.69
C ASN A 13 28.10 6.51 5.52
N ARG A 14 27.77 7.58 6.25
CA ARG A 14 26.49 7.74 6.96
C ARG A 14 25.37 8.26 6.06
N CYS A 15 25.70 8.86 4.92
CA CYS A 15 24.76 9.37 3.94
C CYS A 15 24.12 8.21 3.14
N THR A 16 23.33 7.37 3.81
CA THR A 16 22.55 6.30 3.16
C THR A 16 21.50 6.90 2.22
N GLU A 17 20.95 6.07 1.29
CA GLU A 17 19.84 6.48 0.42
C GLU A 17 18.71 7.13 1.18
N ASP A 18 18.23 6.48 2.26
CA ASP A 18 17.16 7.02 3.09
C ASP A 18 17.52 8.35 3.76
N TYR A 19 18.77 8.52 4.16
CA TYR A 19 19.26 9.76 4.76
C TYR A 19 19.24 10.91 3.74
N LEU A 20 19.78 10.69 2.54
CA LEU A 20 19.82 11.69 1.46
C LEU A 20 18.41 12.02 0.94
N ILE A 21 17.52 11.05 0.84
CA ILE A 21 16.11 11.27 0.43
C ILE A 21 15.36 12.13 1.45
N ARG A 22 15.65 12.02 2.73
CA ARG A 22 15.02 12.86 3.78
C ARG A 22 15.39 14.34 3.62
N TYR A 23 16.64 14.64 3.26
CA TYR A 23 17.11 16.02 3.06
C TYR A 23 16.69 16.60 1.72
N ALA A 24 16.68 15.81 0.66
CA ALA A 24 16.62 16.28 -0.71
C ALA A 24 15.37 15.88 -1.50
N ASN A 25 14.52 15.02 -1.01
CA ASN A 25 13.45 14.28 -1.67
C ASN A 25 13.91 13.21 -2.70
N LYS A 26 13.01 12.23 -2.94
CA LYS A 26 13.29 11.06 -3.79
C LYS A 26 13.52 11.43 -5.27
N GLY A 27 12.85 12.47 -5.76
CA GLY A 27 12.98 12.92 -7.15
C GLY A 27 14.36 13.49 -7.44
N LEU A 28 14.88 14.31 -6.53
CA LEU A 28 16.20 14.91 -6.66
C LEU A 28 17.31 13.84 -6.52
N TYR A 29 17.16 12.91 -5.58
CA TYR A 29 18.09 11.78 -5.41
C TYR A 29 18.20 10.93 -6.69
N LYS A 30 17.07 10.52 -7.28
CA LYS A 30 17.07 9.76 -8.53
C LYS A 30 17.66 10.53 -9.72
N ARG A 31 17.43 11.85 -9.78
CA ARG A 31 18.02 12.70 -10.81
C ARG A 31 19.55 12.76 -10.65
N SER A 32 20.04 12.89 -9.43
CA SER A 32 21.47 12.88 -9.12
C SER A 32 22.16 11.58 -9.52
N LEU A 33 21.53 10.42 -9.24
CA LEU A 33 22.03 9.12 -9.70
C LEU A 33 22.09 9.02 -11.23
N LYS A 34 21.04 9.49 -11.92
CA LYS A 34 21.00 9.48 -13.39
C LYS A 34 22.11 10.36 -14.01
N GLU A 35 22.42 11.49 -13.41
CA GLU A 35 23.52 12.35 -13.88
C GLU A 35 24.88 11.67 -13.67
N LEU A 36 25.08 10.97 -12.56
CA LEU A 36 26.27 10.14 -12.34
C LEU A 36 26.39 8.99 -13.35
N ASP A 37 25.27 8.34 -13.69
CA ASP A 37 25.23 7.27 -14.70
C ASP A 37 25.49 7.82 -16.12
N ASN A 38 25.19 9.10 -16.35
CA ASN A 38 25.52 9.83 -17.59
C ASN A 38 26.99 10.27 -17.66
N GLY A 39 27.81 9.97 -16.65
CA GLY A 39 29.26 10.22 -16.67
C GLY A 39 29.71 11.55 -16.08
N VAL A 40 28.88 12.18 -15.23
CA VAL A 40 29.33 13.37 -14.47
C VAL A 40 30.41 12.96 -13.47
N THR A 41 31.55 13.65 -13.51
CA THR A 41 32.69 13.47 -12.58
C THR A 41 32.82 14.65 -11.63
N VAL A 42 33.46 14.41 -10.49
CA VAL A 42 33.68 15.44 -9.45
C VAL A 42 35.12 15.43 -8.99
N ASP A 43 35.77 16.59 -9.05
CA ASP A 43 37.10 16.82 -8.52
C ASP A 43 37.04 17.44 -7.11
N TYR A 44 37.82 16.90 -6.16
CA TYR A 44 37.79 17.34 -4.77
C TYR A 44 39.05 18.10 -4.35
N THR A 45 38.86 19.29 -3.82
CA THR A 45 39.92 20.09 -3.19
C THR A 45 39.65 20.20 -1.69
N TRP A 46 40.56 19.64 -0.88
CA TRP A 46 40.42 19.54 0.57
C TRP A 46 40.98 20.76 1.29
N ASN A 47 40.15 21.38 2.13
CA ASN A 47 40.53 22.43 3.08
C ASN A 47 40.55 21.88 4.52
N GLU A 48 40.90 22.74 5.48
CA GLU A 48 40.96 22.32 6.90
C GLU A 48 39.60 21.93 7.51
N THR A 49 38.49 22.58 7.05
CA THR A 49 37.13 22.43 7.60
C THR A 49 36.08 22.12 6.55
N SER A 50 36.43 22.07 5.27
CA SER A 50 35.48 21.87 4.17
C SER A 50 36.14 21.18 2.98
N VAL A 51 35.34 20.70 2.05
CA VAL A 51 35.75 20.19 0.75
C VAL A 51 35.07 21.00 -0.37
N SER A 52 35.85 21.47 -1.31
CA SER A 52 35.34 22.09 -2.54
C SER A 52 35.25 21.02 -3.61
N CYS A 53 34.08 20.88 -4.20
CA CYS A 53 33.75 19.89 -5.22
C CYS A 53 33.47 20.61 -6.53
N GLU A 54 34.23 20.32 -7.57
CA GLU A 54 34.06 20.87 -8.92
C GLU A 54 33.51 19.78 -9.83
N LEU A 55 32.28 19.99 -10.33
CA LEU A 55 31.62 19.05 -11.23
C LEU A 55 32.01 19.29 -12.67
N SER A 56 32.12 18.25 -13.47
CA SER A 56 32.48 18.33 -14.91
C SER A 56 31.53 19.20 -15.75
N GLU A 57 30.35 19.52 -15.25
CA GLU A 57 29.40 20.47 -15.87
C GLU A 57 29.68 21.96 -15.51
N GLY A 58 30.74 22.24 -14.73
CA GLY A 58 31.17 23.60 -14.35
C GLY A 58 30.50 24.15 -13.08
N SER A 59 29.70 23.36 -12.36
CA SER A 59 29.14 23.77 -11.07
C SER A 59 30.14 23.48 -9.94
N THR A 60 30.24 24.38 -8.96
CA THR A 60 31.10 24.21 -7.77
C THR A 60 30.24 24.12 -6.49
N CYS A 61 30.58 23.19 -5.62
CA CYS A 61 29.96 23.06 -4.31
C CYS A 61 31.00 23.02 -3.21
N THR A 62 30.72 23.64 -2.07
CA THR A 62 31.51 23.50 -0.84
C THR A 62 30.70 22.76 0.20
N LEU A 63 31.25 21.69 0.75
CA LEU A 63 30.62 20.83 1.72
C LEU A 63 31.43 20.76 3.00
N GLU A 64 30.72 20.69 4.14
CA GLU A 64 31.27 20.33 5.43
C GLU A 64 30.97 18.85 5.76
N ASN A 65 31.18 18.44 6.99
CA ASN A 65 30.87 17.08 7.47
C ASN A 65 29.42 16.91 7.93
N THR A 66 28.50 17.78 7.48
CA THR A 66 27.04 17.72 7.71
C THR A 66 26.30 18.24 6.50
N LEU A 67 25.03 17.85 6.32
CA LEU A 67 24.15 18.40 5.26
C LEU A 67 23.48 19.72 5.64
N ASP A 68 23.73 20.24 6.84
CA ASP A 68 23.17 21.50 7.30
C ASP A 68 23.97 22.72 6.80
N HIS A 69 25.23 22.51 6.41
CA HIS A 69 26.16 23.53 5.95
C HIS A 69 26.76 23.15 4.59
N TRP A 70 26.24 23.76 3.55
CA TRP A 70 26.73 23.61 2.19
C TRP A 70 26.55 24.92 1.39
N GLN A 71 27.35 25.11 0.36
CA GLN A 71 27.19 26.18 -0.62
C GLN A 71 27.32 25.60 -2.02
N CYS A 72 26.55 26.13 -2.96
CA CYS A 72 26.63 25.73 -4.36
C CYS A 72 26.53 26.95 -5.26
N SER A 73 27.26 26.96 -6.38
CA SER A 73 27.22 28.04 -7.38
C SER A 73 25.87 28.10 -8.14
N CYS A 74 25.01 27.10 -8.02
CA CYS A 74 23.70 27.12 -8.66
C CYS A 74 22.70 28.03 -7.91
N PRO A 75 21.63 28.52 -8.57
CA PRO A 75 20.69 29.47 -7.98
C PRO A 75 19.67 28.84 -6.99
N SER A 76 19.91 27.64 -6.48
CA SER A 76 19.00 26.94 -5.57
C SER A 76 19.24 27.35 -4.12
N ASP A 77 18.19 27.80 -3.44
CA ASP A 77 18.21 28.11 -2.00
C ASP A 77 17.99 26.85 -1.13
N GLN A 78 17.71 25.71 -1.74
CA GLN A 78 17.55 24.42 -1.08
C GLN A 78 18.60 23.45 -1.59
N ILE A 79 18.83 22.35 -0.84
CA ILE A 79 19.76 21.30 -1.25
C ILE A 79 19.52 20.91 -2.71
N CYS A 80 20.58 20.95 -3.52
CA CYS A 80 20.49 20.79 -4.96
C CYS A 80 21.10 19.46 -5.44
N LYS A 81 20.90 19.14 -6.73
CA LYS A 81 21.46 17.92 -7.35
C LYS A 81 23.00 17.87 -7.24
N HIS A 82 23.68 19.00 -7.33
CA HIS A 82 25.15 19.09 -7.35
C HIS A 82 25.74 18.65 -6.00
N VAL A 83 25.12 19.06 -4.88
CA VAL A 83 25.49 18.63 -3.53
C VAL A 83 25.34 17.11 -3.39
N LEU A 84 24.24 16.55 -3.88
CA LEU A 84 24.02 15.09 -3.84
C LEU A 84 24.99 14.34 -4.74
N ILE A 85 25.24 14.83 -5.96
CA ILE A 85 26.20 14.25 -6.89
C ILE A 85 27.58 14.18 -6.25
N SER A 86 28.03 15.27 -5.59
CA SER A 86 29.33 15.31 -4.93
C SER A 86 29.48 14.26 -3.82
N ILE A 87 28.44 13.99 -3.06
CA ILE A 87 28.47 12.96 -2.02
C ILE A 87 28.44 11.54 -2.62
N LEU A 88 27.52 11.32 -3.58
CA LEU A 88 27.31 10.00 -4.20
C LEU A 88 28.51 9.57 -5.07
N TYR A 89 29.15 10.52 -5.75
CA TYR A 89 30.37 10.26 -6.53
C TYR A 89 31.53 9.84 -5.60
N TYR A 90 31.71 10.54 -4.48
CA TYR A 90 32.70 10.17 -3.48
C TYR A 90 32.48 8.77 -2.93
N GLN A 91 31.24 8.40 -2.66
CA GLN A 91 30.88 7.03 -2.22
C GLN A 91 31.25 5.98 -3.26
N ARG A 92 30.97 6.23 -4.56
CA ARG A 92 31.29 5.31 -5.66
C ARG A 92 32.80 5.06 -5.78
N GLU A 93 33.60 6.11 -5.76
CA GLU A 93 35.06 6.04 -5.89
C GLU A 93 35.72 5.29 -4.72
N HIS A 94 35.21 5.46 -3.50
CA HIS A 94 35.85 4.85 -2.31
C HIS A 94 35.31 3.45 -1.96
N VAL A 95 34.15 3.02 -2.46
CA VAL A 95 33.68 1.61 -2.36
C VAL A 95 34.49 0.69 -3.26
N THR A 96 34.93 1.16 -4.44
CA THR A 96 35.76 0.38 -5.36
C THR A 96 37.17 0.12 -4.80
N THR A 97 37.73 1.05 -4.03
CA THR A 97 39.07 0.88 -3.41
C THR A 97 39.10 -0.08 -2.23
N ASP A 98 38.00 -0.26 -1.49
CA ASP A 98 37.91 -1.20 -0.39
C ASP A 98 37.69 -2.67 -0.88
N ILE A 99 37.22 -2.88 -2.10
CA ILE A 99 37.07 -4.19 -2.73
C ILE A 99 38.41 -4.68 -3.34
N GLU A 100 39.25 -3.79 -3.86
CA GLU A 100 40.57 -4.15 -4.40
C GLU A 100 41.60 -4.45 -3.29
N ASN A 101 41.45 -3.90 -2.08
CA ASN A 101 42.33 -4.17 -0.96
C ASN A 101 41.96 -5.40 -0.11
N SER A 102 40.81 -6.03 -0.35
CA SER A 102 40.39 -7.28 0.32
C SER A 102 40.65 -8.56 -0.48
N SER A 103 41.22 -8.47 -1.69
CA SER A 103 41.49 -9.60 -2.58
C SER A 103 42.95 -10.10 -2.61
N VAL A 104 43.80 -9.63 -1.69
CA VAL A 104 45.16 -10.14 -1.56
C VAL A 104 45.37 -10.67 -0.15
N GLN A 105 44.91 -11.85 0.13
CA GLN A 105 45.47 -12.86 1.05
C GLN A 105 44.54 -14.04 1.22
N SER A 106 44.70 -15.08 0.42
CA SER A 106 44.74 -16.48 0.82
C SER A 106 44.89 -17.36 -0.45
N GLU A 107 46.13 -17.62 -0.79
CA GLU A 107 46.48 -18.77 -1.62
C GLU A 107 46.76 -19.99 -0.73
N THR A 108 46.44 -21.14 -1.36
CA THR A 108 46.96 -22.51 -1.17
C THR A 108 46.41 -23.34 -0.03
N GLU A 109 45.77 -24.41 -0.37
CA GLU A 109 46.14 -25.81 -0.70
C GLU A 109 44.83 -26.59 -0.91
N GLY A 110 44.59 -27.24 -1.88
CA GLY A 110 45.01 -28.37 -2.67
C GLY A 110 44.60 -29.71 -2.05
N VAL A 111 43.73 -30.46 -2.74
CA VAL A 111 43.86 -31.89 -3.07
C VAL A 111 42.50 -32.54 -3.41
N THR A 112 42.34 -32.86 -4.64
CA THR A 112 41.70 -33.98 -5.37
C THR A 112 40.97 -35.11 -4.62
N GLY A 113 39.85 -35.56 -5.26
CA GLY A 113 39.37 -36.94 -5.12
C GLY A 113 37.89 -37.16 -5.50
N VAL A 114 37.60 -37.36 -6.72
CA VAL A 114 36.81 -38.35 -7.49
C VAL A 114 36.06 -39.41 -6.64
N THR A 115 34.76 -39.64 -6.82
CA THR A 115 34.09 -40.67 -7.60
C THR A 115 32.60 -40.79 -7.32
N GLN A 116 31.90 -41.13 -8.39
CA GLN A 116 30.48 -41.50 -8.51
C GLN A 116 30.09 -42.71 -7.67
N ALA A 117 28.82 -42.76 -7.28
CA ALA A 117 27.93 -43.86 -7.63
C ALA A 117 26.57 -43.68 -6.94
N GLY A 118 25.54 -43.76 -7.75
CA GLY A 118 24.17 -43.84 -7.42
C GLY A 118 23.76 -45.17 -6.79
N VAL A 119 22.58 -45.15 -6.22
CA VAL A 119 21.62 -46.27 -6.21
C VAL A 119 20.25 -45.70 -5.76
N THR A 120 19.27 -45.90 -6.61
CA THR A 120 17.84 -45.95 -6.38
C THR A 120 17.45 -46.98 -5.34
N GLN A 121 16.52 -46.68 -4.48
CA GLN A 121 15.54 -47.67 -4.00
C GLN A 121 14.25 -47.04 -3.52
N GLU A 122 13.18 -47.45 -4.17
CA GLU A 122 11.77 -47.42 -3.70
C GLU A 122 11.58 -48.34 -2.52
N SER A 123 10.50 -48.05 -1.79
CA SER A 123 9.61 -48.95 -1.02
C SER A 123 9.37 -48.39 0.35
N GLU A 124 8.25 -48.41 0.92
CA GLU A 124 7.01 -49.16 0.95
C GLU A 124 6.10 -48.51 2.00
N LEU A 125 4.84 -48.41 1.68
CA LEU A 125 3.75 -48.12 2.61
C LEU A 125 3.61 -49.27 3.62
N VAL A 126 3.62 -48.96 4.91
CA VAL A 126 3.13 -49.89 5.93
C VAL A 126 2.06 -49.16 6.77
N GLU A 127 0.82 -49.55 6.51
CA GLU A 127 -0.28 -49.40 7.46
C GLU A 127 0.01 -50.23 8.73
N ILE A 128 -0.06 -49.60 9.89
CA ILE A 128 -0.22 -50.34 11.15
C ILE A 128 -1.43 -49.77 11.91
N SER A 129 -2.36 -50.68 12.08
CA SER A 129 -3.63 -50.58 12.78
C SER A 129 -3.50 -50.18 14.27
N ALA A 130 -4.59 -49.55 14.73
CA ALA A 130 -4.89 -49.28 16.13
C ALA A 130 -4.86 -50.53 17.00
N ASP A 131 -4.23 -50.46 18.15
CA ASP A 131 -4.68 -50.80 19.48
C ASP A 131 -3.49 -50.89 20.43
N GLN A 132 -3.41 -49.97 21.38
CA GLN A 132 -3.10 -50.26 22.77
C GLN A 132 -3.14 -48.96 23.61
N ALA A 133 -4.23 -48.87 24.35
CA ALA A 133 -4.32 -47.93 25.47
C ALA A 133 -3.33 -48.34 26.57
N SER A 134 -2.35 -47.49 26.85
CA SER A 134 -1.61 -47.55 28.11
C SER A 134 -1.18 -46.14 28.51
N SER A 135 -1.60 -45.78 29.71
CA SER A 135 -1.25 -44.64 30.53
C SER A 135 0.03 -43.91 30.11
N SER A 136 -0.10 -42.78 29.41
CA SER A 136 1.00 -41.82 29.21
C SER A 136 0.97 -40.83 30.35
N ILE A 137 1.96 -40.91 31.22
CA ILE A 137 2.46 -39.77 31.98
C ILE A 137 2.74 -38.71 30.91
N ALA A 138 2.02 -37.60 30.94
CA ALA A 138 2.24 -36.46 30.04
C ALA A 138 3.69 -35.97 30.24
N THR A 139 4.59 -36.39 29.37
CA THR A 139 5.92 -35.79 29.25
C THR A 139 5.67 -34.35 28.80
N VAL A 140 5.81 -33.41 29.73
CA VAL A 140 5.78 -31.98 29.40
C VAL A 140 6.83 -31.75 28.30
N SER A 141 6.37 -31.35 27.09
CA SER A 141 7.29 -31.06 25.99
C SER A 141 8.31 -30.02 26.46
N ARG A 142 9.58 -30.23 26.13
CA ARG A 142 10.69 -29.28 26.45
C ARG A 142 10.42 -27.87 25.89
N PHE A 143 9.48 -27.77 24.94
CA PHE A 143 9.07 -26.53 24.26
C PHE A 143 7.69 -26.06 24.71
N SER A 144 7.14 -26.54 25.85
CA SER A 144 5.83 -26.10 26.37
C SER A 144 5.73 -24.58 26.55
N TRP A 145 6.86 -23.90 26.79
CA TRP A 145 6.93 -22.46 26.90
C TRP A 145 6.41 -21.72 25.66
N MET A 146 6.52 -22.32 24.48
CA MET A 146 6.00 -21.70 23.23
C MET A 146 4.48 -21.51 23.28
N LEU A 147 3.76 -22.34 24.04
CA LEU A 147 2.31 -22.26 24.20
C LEU A 147 1.90 -21.55 25.49
N GLU A 148 2.67 -21.74 26.59
CA GLU A 148 2.32 -21.28 27.93
C GLU A 148 2.88 -19.90 28.29
N ALA A 149 3.99 -19.49 27.66
CA ALA A 149 4.64 -18.24 28.01
C ALA A 149 3.78 -17.02 27.68
N ASP A 150 3.80 -16.04 28.58
CA ASP A 150 3.17 -14.75 28.36
C ASP A 150 3.82 -14.02 27.15
N LEU A 151 3.04 -13.87 26.08
CA LEU A 151 3.50 -13.25 24.85
C LEU A 151 4.00 -11.82 25.08
N THR A 152 3.38 -11.06 25.98
CA THR A 152 3.78 -9.67 26.26
C THR A 152 5.23 -9.56 26.74
N LYS A 153 5.70 -10.57 27.47
CA LYS A 153 7.10 -10.67 27.93
C LYS A 153 8.03 -11.03 26.78
N LEU A 154 7.65 -12.00 25.94
CA LEU A 154 8.44 -12.46 24.80
C LEU A 154 8.70 -11.35 23.77
N ILE A 155 7.68 -10.52 23.52
CA ILE A 155 7.75 -9.43 22.51
C ILE A 155 8.25 -8.10 23.08
N LYS A 156 8.62 -8.04 24.38
CA LYS A 156 9.01 -6.77 25.03
C LYS A 156 10.19 -6.06 24.34
N SER A 157 11.13 -6.83 23.79
CA SER A 157 12.32 -6.29 23.10
C SER A 157 12.07 -5.96 21.62
N LEU A 158 10.92 -6.32 21.06
CA LEU A 158 10.61 -6.07 19.67
C LEU A 158 10.05 -4.67 19.48
N SER A 159 10.36 -4.04 18.33
CA SER A 159 9.78 -2.76 17.95
C SER A 159 8.33 -2.92 17.51
N SER A 160 7.51 -1.88 17.68
CA SER A 160 6.12 -1.84 17.20
C SER A 160 6.02 -2.15 15.70
N SER A 161 6.99 -1.69 14.90
CA SER A 161 7.03 -1.96 13.46
C SER A 161 7.15 -3.44 13.12
N VAL A 162 7.90 -4.23 13.90
CA VAL A 162 7.99 -5.70 13.71
C VAL A 162 6.64 -6.34 14.03
N ILE A 163 6.00 -5.92 15.11
CA ILE A 163 4.71 -6.47 15.53
C ILE A 163 3.60 -6.12 14.52
N GLU A 164 3.56 -4.88 14.04
CA GLU A 164 2.62 -4.45 12.98
C GLU A 164 2.78 -5.29 11.71
N GLU A 165 4.03 -5.51 11.25
CA GLU A 165 4.27 -6.31 10.06
C GLU A 165 3.85 -7.77 10.25
N VAL A 166 4.11 -8.36 11.40
CA VAL A 166 3.66 -9.73 11.69
C VAL A 166 2.14 -9.81 11.76
N LEU A 167 1.46 -8.89 12.45
CA LEU A 167 0.00 -8.81 12.45
C LEU A 167 -0.59 -8.71 11.04
N PHE A 168 0.05 -7.92 10.18
CA PHE A 168 -0.35 -7.84 8.78
C PHE A 168 -0.16 -9.17 8.05
N ARG A 169 0.99 -9.84 8.22
CA ARG A 169 1.31 -11.12 7.58
C ARG A 169 0.40 -12.27 8.04
N LEU A 170 -0.04 -12.26 9.31
CA LEU A 170 -0.97 -13.27 9.82
C LEU A 170 -2.34 -13.27 9.12
N ARG A 171 -2.71 -12.19 8.43
CA ARG A 171 -3.93 -12.13 7.61
C ARG A 171 -3.85 -12.98 6.34
N TYR A 172 -2.64 -13.34 5.91
CA TYR A 172 -2.40 -14.12 4.70
C TYR A 172 -2.14 -15.60 5.04
N PRO A 173 -2.64 -16.53 4.23
CA PRO A 173 -2.43 -17.94 4.46
C PRO A 173 -0.94 -18.30 4.33
N GLU A 174 -0.42 -19.01 5.29
CA GLU A 174 0.93 -19.57 5.32
C GLU A 174 0.88 -20.97 5.94
N ALA A 175 1.34 -21.95 5.19
CA ALA A 175 1.44 -23.31 5.70
C ALA A 175 2.70 -23.46 6.54
N ILE A 176 2.60 -24.09 7.71
CA ILE A 176 3.75 -24.42 8.53
C ILE A 176 3.96 -25.93 8.62
N LYS A 177 5.25 -26.33 8.67
CA LYS A 177 5.67 -27.69 9.02
C LYS A 177 6.45 -27.59 10.32
N VAL A 178 6.12 -28.43 11.29
CA VAL A 178 6.77 -28.45 12.59
C VAL A 178 7.55 -29.75 12.75
N LEU A 179 8.80 -29.62 13.17
CA LEU A 179 9.68 -30.74 13.47
C LEU A 179 10.25 -30.53 14.88
N GLU A 180 10.02 -31.50 15.75
CA GLU A 180 10.54 -31.50 17.13
C GLU A 180 11.62 -32.56 17.27
N GLU A 181 12.86 -32.11 17.45
CA GLU A 181 14.04 -32.96 17.72
C GLU A 181 14.81 -32.39 18.94
N SER A 182 16.07 -32.04 18.76
CA SER A 182 16.86 -31.26 19.75
C SER A 182 16.42 -29.80 19.86
N LEU A 183 15.84 -29.28 18.78
CA LEU A 183 15.19 -27.96 18.67
C LEU A 183 13.77 -28.15 18.12
N LEU A 184 12.86 -27.26 18.46
CA LEU A 184 11.58 -27.21 17.78
C LEU A 184 11.70 -26.28 16.58
N THR A 185 11.61 -26.85 15.39
CA THR A 185 11.78 -26.13 14.13
C THR A 185 10.43 -25.92 13.47
N VAL A 186 10.09 -24.67 13.17
CA VAL A 186 8.92 -24.27 12.40
C VAL A 186 9.39 -23.79 11.03
N TYR A 187 8.91 -24.45 9.99
CA TYR A 187 9.19 -24.11 8.61
C TYR A 187 8.00 -23.36 7.99
N LEU A 188 8.20 -22.10 7.58
CA LEU A 188 7.24 -21.28 6.86
C LEU A 188 7.35 -21.63 5.36
N VAL A 189 6.37 -22.36 4.85
CA VAL A 189 6.50 -23.06 3.53
C VAL A 189 6.56 -22.07 2.37
N ARG A 190 5.62 -21.11 2.30
CA ARG A 190 5.55 -20.12 1.20
C ARG A 190 6.75 -19.17 1.20
N GLN A 191 7.25 -18.84 2.39
CA GLN A 191 8.42 -17.96 2.55
C GLN A 191 9.75 -18.70 2.39
N ASN A 192 9.75 -20.03 2.44
CA ASN A 192 10.95 -20.88 2.47
C ASN A 192 11.92 -20.49 3.61
N ILE A 193 11.36 -20.22 4.80
CA ILE A 193 12.12 -19.79 5.98
C ILE A 193 11.97 -20.85 7.08
N GLU A 194 13.11 -21.22 7.66
CA GLU A 194 13.22 -22.12 8.80
C GLU A 194 13.56 -21.33 10.05
N VAL A 195 12.81 -21.57 11.14
CA VAL A 195 13.04 -20.98 12.45
C VAL A 195 13.11 -22.09 13.50
N SER A 196 14.23 -22.23 14.18
CA SER A 196 14.44 -23.24 15.21
C SER A 196 14.47 -22.61 16.62
N PHE A 197 13.61 -23.07 17.50
CA PHE A 197 13.45 -22.58 18.86
C PHE A 197 14.22 -23.48 19.84
N THR A 198 14.85 -22.85 20.82
CA THR A 198 15.54 -23.52 21.93
C THR A 198 14.59 -23.79 23.09
N GLU A 199 15.01 -24.58 24.06
CA GLU A 199 14.25 -24.86 25.29
C GLU A 199 14.05 -23.61 26.18
N GLU A 200 14.84 -22.56 25.97
CA GLU A 200 14.70 -21.32 26.72
C GLU A 200 13.61 -20.42 26.16
N PRO A 201 12.74 -19.84 27.02
CA PRO A 201 11.61 -18.98 26.59
C PRO A 201 12.09 -17.60 26.11
N SER A 202 12.75 -17.56 24.95
CA SER A 202 13.31 -16.33 24.38
C SER A 202 13.32 -16.34 22.86
N LEU A 203 12.61 -15.40 22.24
CA LEU A 203 12.67 -15.18 20.78
C LEU A 203 14.08 -14.76 20.31
N ALA A 204 14.85 -14.09 21.14
CA ALA A 204 16.20 -13.67 20.78
C ALA A 204 17.13 -14.88 20.55
N LYS A 205 16.94 -16.00 21.30
CA LYS A 205 17.73 -17.22 21.19
C LYS A 205 17.27 -18.15 20.07
N ALA A 206 16.10 -17.91 19.47
CA ALA A 206 15.68 -18.66 18.31
C ALA A 206 16.65 -18.46 17.13
N LEU A 207 16.92 -19.52 16.38
CA LEU A 207 17.83 -19.53 15.24
C LEU A 207 17.06 -19.31 13.94
N CYS A 208 17.57 -18.42 13.10
CA CYS A 208 17.01 -18.17 11.77
C CYS A 208 18.15 -17.74 10.83
N LYS A 209 18.14 -18.21 9.59
CA LYS A 209 19.11 -17.80 8.57
C LYS A 209 18.98 -16.33 8.18
N VAL A 210 17.75 -15.79 8.27
CA VAL A 210 17.48 -14.37 8.00
C VAL A 210 17.93 -13.54 9.19
N LYS A 211 18.62 -12.44 8.93
CA LYS A 211 19.24 -11.59 9.98
C LYS A 211 18.46 -10.29 10.20
N GLN A 212 18.76 -9.59 11.29
CA GLN A 212 18.23 -8.28 11.66
C GLN A 212 16.70 -8.27 11.83
N THR A 213 16.06 -7.19 11.41
CA THR A 213 14.61 -6.97 11.53
C THR A 213 13.78 -8.06 10.86
N ALA A 214 14.17 -8.50 9.66
CA ALA A 214 13.49 -9.58 8.93
C ALA A 214 13.57 -10.92 9.67
N GLY A 215 14.68 -11.20 10.37
CA GLY A 215 14.81 -12.37 11.24
C GLY A 215 13.88 -12.30 12.45
N ASN A 216 13.72 -11.13 13.07
CA ASN A 216 12.78 -10.94 14.18
C ASN A 216 11.32 -11.12 13.74
N ILE A 217 10.97 -10.65 12.54
CA ILE A 217 9.65 -10.86 11.92
C ILE A 217 9.40 -12.36 11.73
N ALA A 218 10.34 -13.08 11.11
CA ALA A 218 10.20 -14.52 10.87
C ALA A 218 10.07 -15.33 12.17
N LYS A 219 10.85 -15.01 13.20
CA LYS A 219 10.80 -15.66 14.53
C LYS A 219 9.45 -15.45 15.20
N LEU A 220 8.95 -14.22 15.21
CA LEU A 220 7.66 -13.92 15.83
C LEU A 220 6.52 -14.55 15.00
N GLU A 221 6.55 -14.46 13.68
CA GLU A 221 5.55 -15.06 12.80
C GLU A 221 5.50 -16.58 12.98
N ALA A 222 6.65 -17.27 13.00
CA ALA A 222 6.72 -18.72 13.21
C ALA A 222 6.14 -19.14 14.56
N LEU A 223 6.45 -18.42 15.65
CA LEU A 223 5.87 -18.68 16.98
C LEU A 223 4.34 -18.52 16.96
N LEU A 224 3.83 -17.42 16.41
CA LEU A 224 2.41 -17.14 16.41
C LEU A 224 1.62 -18.12 15.53
N ARG A 225 2.13 -18.49 14.36
CA ARG A 225 1.49 -19.50 13.51
C ARG A 225 1.47 -20.87 14.17
N TYR A 226 2.54 -21.22 14.91
CA TYR A 226 2.55 -22.44 15.71
C TYR A 226 1.47 -22.40 16.81
N ARG A 227 1.36 -21.27 17.55
CA ARG A 227 0.32 -21.07 18.56
C ARG A 227 -1.09 -21.11 17.97
N MET A 228 -1.30 -20.45 16.82
CA MET A 228 -2.58 -20.50 16.11
C MET A 228 -2.95 -21.92 15.67
N GLN A 229 -1.97 -22.74 15.21
CA GLN A 229 -2.21 -24.16 14.88
C GLN A 229 -2.66 -24.96 16.10
N GLN A 230 -2.24 -24.55 17.31
CA GLN A 230 -2.66 -25.16 18.59
C GLN A 230 -3.92 -24.50 19.18
N GLY A 231 -4.59 -23.60 18.44
CA GLY A 231 -5.85 -22.95 18.86
C GLY A 231 -5.68 -21.74 19.78
N ILE A 232 -4.48 -21.19 19.90
CA ILE A 232 -4.21 -19.99 20.72
C ILE A 232 -4.22 -18.75 19.81
N ASP A 233 -5.11 -17.79 20.11
CA ASP A 233 -5.19 -16.50 19.44
C ASP A 233 -4.64 -15.38 20.33
N ASP A 234 -3.54 -14.81 19.91
CA ASP A 234 -2.81 -13.73 20.60
C ASP A 234 -3.04 -12.34 19.97
N THR A 235 -3.97 -12.24 19.02
CA THR A 235 -4.15 -11.03 18.21
C THR A 235 -4.42 -9.78 19.05
N GLU A 236 -5.22 -9.89 20.11
CA GLU A 236 -5.55 -8.76 21.00
C GLU A 236 -4.33 -8.22 21.75
N SER A 237 -3.51 -9.12 22.29
CA SER A 237 -2.28 -8.75 23.01
C SER A 237 -1.26 -8.05 22.09
N LEU A 238 -1.16 -8.50 20.86
CA LEU A 238 -0.30 -7.91 19.82
C LEU A 238 -0.79 -6.53 19.40
N ASN A 239 -2.11 -6.37 19.18
CA ASN A 239 -2.72 -5.09 18.80
C ASN A 239 -2.45 -4.01 19.84
N THR A 240 -2.61 -4.33 21.14
CA THR A 240 -2.36 -3.38 22.22
C THR A 240 -0.95 -2.81 22.17
N LYS A 241 0.06 -3.64 21.83
CA LYS A 241 1.45 -3.19 21.76
C LYS A 241 1.82 -2.55 20.42
N ALA A 242 1.24 -2.99 19.33
CA ALA A 242 1.48 -2.43 17.99
C ALA A 242 1.00 -0.97 17.92
N PHE A 243 -0.09 -0.64 18.59
CA PHE A 243 -0.76 0.65 18.54
C PHE A 243 -0.51 1.54 19.78
N ASP A 244 0.56 1.32 20.53
CA ASP A 244 1.01 2.25 21.59
C ASP A 244 1.62 3.51 20.95
N LEU A 245 0.74 4.42 20.50
CA LEU A 245 1.11 5.65 19.81
C LEU A 245 1.27 6.80 20.81
N LYS A 246 2.44 7.41 20.80
CA LYS A 246 2.67 8.66 21.53
C LYS A 246 2.29 9.85 20.66
N PHE A 247 1.32 10.61 21.09
CA PHE A 247 0.86 11.83 20.43
C PHE A 247 0.74 12.98 21.42
N SER A 248 0.66 14.21 20.92
CA SER A 248 0.53 15.42 21.75
C SER A 248 -0.93 15.70 22.13
N LEU A 249 -1.33 15.37 23.36
CA LEU A 249 -2.65 15.68 23.88
C LEU A 249 -2.87 17.21 23.97
N GLN A 250 -1.82 17.98 24.23
CA GLN A 250 -1.89 19.44 24.25
C GLN A 250 -2.30 20.00 22.89
N THR A 251 -1.71 19.50 21.80
CA THR A 251 -2.07 19.88 20.44
C THR A 251 -3.53 19.53 20.11
N VAL A 252 -4.02 18.37 20.58
CA VAL A 252 -5.44 17.97 20.41
C VAL A 252 -6.37 19.01 21.04
N LYS A 253 -6.07 19.45 22.28
CA LYS A 253 -6.85 20.47 23.00
C LYS A 253 -6.83 21.82 22.28
N GLU A 254 -5.67 22.27 21.84
CA GLU A 254 -5.50 23.54 21.09
C GLU A 254 -6.31 23.53 19.80
N CYS A 255 -6.20 22.48 18.99
CA CYS A 255 -6.99 22.34 17.77
C CYS A 255 -8.50 22.40 18.05
N ARG A 256 -8.99 21.72 19.09
CA ARG A 256 -10.41 21.71 19.44
C ARG A 256 -10.92 23.08 19.87
N ILE A 257 -10.13 23.81 20.66
CA ILE A 257 -10.49 25.16 21.13
C ILE A 257 -10.64 26.12 19.94
N ILE A 258 -9.66 26.13 19.02
CA ILE A 258 -9.66 26.99 17.84
C ILE A 258 -10.84 26.68 16.92
N LEU A 259 -11.13 25.39 16.68
CA LEU A 259 -12.31 25.00 15.89
C LEU A 259 -13.62 25.43 16.55
N ALA A 260 -13.72 25.34 17.90
CA ALA A 260 -14.88 25.82 18.64
C ALA A 260 -15.04 27.34 18.51
N ASP A 261 -13.96 28.11 18.56
CA ASP A 261 -13.98 29.56 18.42
C ASP A 261 -14.34 29.99 16.98
N MET A 262 -13.89 29.22 15.97
CA MET A 262 -14.32 29.41 14.59
C MET A 262 -15.84 29.24 14.43
N LEU A 263 -16.40 28.19 15.03
CA LEU A 263 -17.85 27.93 14.97
C LEU A 263 -18.65 29.02 15.71
N LYS A 264 -18.17 29.54 16.86
CA LYS A 264 -18.80 30.63 17.62
C LYS A 264 -18.75 31.95 16.86
N THR A 265 -17.61 32.26 16.24
CA THR A 265 -17.41 33.47 15.45
C THR A 265 -18.27 33.48 14.20
N GLY A 266 -18.41 32.33 13.56
CA GLY A 266 -19.15 32.14 12.32
C GLY A 266 -18.43 32.75 11.10
N LEU A 267 -18.66 32.19 9.93
CA LEU A 267 -17.92 32.53 8.68
C LEU A 267 -18.04 34.00 8.30
N ALA A 268 -19.21 34.63 8.53
CA ALA A 268 -19.44 36.03 8.16
C ALA A 268 -18.54 37.03 8.91
N ARG A 269 -18.00 36.63 10.06
CA ARG A 269 -17.14 37.46 10.91
C ARG A 269 -15.71 36.93 11.02
N LEU A 270 -15.43 35.78 10.38
CA LEU A 270 -14.12 35.12 10.45
C LEU A 270 -13.09 35.95 9.68
N PRO A 271 -12.00 36.40 10.31
CA PRO A 271 -10.94 37.12 9.58
C PRO A 271 -10.11 36.17 8.72
N GLU A 272 -9.57 36.69 7.62
CA GLU A 272 -8.72 35.91 6.69
C GLU A 272 -7.45 35.40 7.37
N SER A 273 -6.96 36.07 8.43
CA SER A 273 -5.82 35.61 9.24
C SER A 273 -6.00 34.21 9.85
N TYR A 274 -7.25 33.74 9.93
CA TYR A 274 -7.55 32.38 10.41
C TYR A 274 -6.92 31.28 9.54
N ILE A 275 -6.68 31.57 8.26
CA ILE A 275 -5.96 30.65 7.35
C ILE A 275 -4.55 30.38 7.87
N ALA A 276 -3.81 31.42 8.28
CA ALA A 276 -2.47 31.28 8.83
C ALA A 276 -2.46 30.59 10.21
N GLU A 277 -3.49 30.80 11.01
CA GLU A 277 -3.67 30.13 12.30
C GLU A 277 -3.88 28.61 12.11
N LEU A 278 -4.73 28.21 11.16
CA LEU A 278 -4.93 26.80 10.81
C LEU A 278 -3.67 26.16 10.24
N GLU A 279 -2.87 26.90 9.47
CA GLU A 279 -1.58 26.41 8.96
C GLU A 279 -0.59 26.13 10.11
N THR A 280 -0.51 27.05 11.06
CA THR A 280 0.31 26.88 12.27
C THR A 280 -0.12 25.65 13.07
N LEU A 281 -1.44 25.46 13.24
CA LEU A 281 -1.97 24.27 13.90
C LEU A 281 -1.66 22.98 13.12
N ALA A 282 -1.73 23.00 11.79
CA ALA A 282 -1.40 21.85 10.98
C ALA A 282 0.08 21.46 11.15
N ILE A 283 0.99 22.43 11.21
CA ILE A 283 2.42 22.21 11.51
C ILE A 283 2.60 21.64 12.92
N THR A 284 1.89 22.18 13.90
CA THR A 284 1.92 21.69 15.29
C THR A 284 1.36 20.26 15.39
N ALA A 285 0.29 19.94 14.66
CA ALA A 285 -0.28 18.59 14.57
C ALA A 285 0.71 17.60 13.94
N HIS A 286 1.43 18.03 12.90
CA HIS A 286 2.52 17.22 12.32
C HIS A 286 3.59 16.87 13.36
N SER A 287 4.09 17.87 14.06
CA SER A 287 5.11 17.70 15.11
C SER A 287 4.60 16.89 16.30
N GLY A 288 3.30 16.94 16.56
CA GLY A 288 2.60 16.20 17.62
C GLY A 288 2.23 14.77 17.25
N ASN A 289 2.68 14.22 16.14
CA ASN A 289 2.34 12.90 15.62
C ASN A 289 0.83 12.68 15.39
N LEU A 290 0.16 13.64 14.76
CA LEU A 290 -1.28 13.65 14.50
C LEU A 290 -1.58 13.83 13.01
N PRO A 291 -1.20 12.87 12.13
CA PRO A 291 -1.23 13.05 10.67
C PRO A 291 -2.64 13.23 10.08
N ASP A 292 -3.67 12.60 10.60
CA ASP A 292 -5.04 12.77 10.10
C ASP A 292 -5.65 14.12 10.54
N ILE A 293 -5.26 14.60 11.71
CA ILE A 293 -5.61 15.93 12.20
C ILE A 293 -4.93 16.99 11.33
N GLU A 294 -3.63 16.84 11.01
CA GLU A 294 -2.93 17.70 10.06
C GLU A 294 -3.68 17.77 8.72
N ARG A 295 -3.98 16.61 8.11
CA ARG A 295 -4.70 16.55 6.84
C ARG A 295 -6.08 17.20 6.89
N SER A 296 -6.80 17.00 7.98
CA SER A 296 -8.12 17.60 8.19
C SER A 296 -8.04 19.11 8.34
N LEU A 297 -7.07 19.63 9.09
CA LEU A 297 -6.83 21.08 9.24
C LEU A 297 -6.47 21.72 7.89
N ARG A 298 -5.58 21.11 7.10
CA ARG A 298 -5.26 21.58 5.75
C ARG A 298 -6.47 21.52 4.81
N GLY A 299 -7.34 20.51 4.97
CA GLY A 299 -8.59 20.43 4.22
C GLY A 299 -9.57 21.55 4.58
N ILE A 300 -9.69 21.92 5.86
CA ILE A 300 -10.49 23.06 6.31
C ILE A 300 -9.90 24.38 5.83
N GLN A 301 -8.57 24.54 5.92
CA GLN A 301 -7.83 25.68 5.38
C GLN A 301 -8.13 25.89 3.89
N GLY A 302 -8.09 24.83 3.08
CA GLY A 302 -8.41 24.89 1.67
C GLY A 302 -9.85 25.34 1.40
N GLU A 303 -10.84 24.86 2.16
CA GLU A 303 -12.24 25.29 2.03
C GLU A 303 -12.40 26.79 2.43
N LEU A 304 -11.71 27.26 3.47
CA LEU A 304 -11.73 28.68 3.85
C LEU A 304 -11.07 29.56 2.79
N GLN A 305 -9.99 29.12 2.16
CA GLN A 305 -9.38 29.81 1.02
C GLN A 305 -10.38 29.98 -0.13
N LEU A 306 -11.13 28.91 -0.47
CA LEU A 306 -12.19 28.99 -1.48
C LEU A 306 -13.28 30.00 -1.07
N PHE A 307 -13.65 30.04 0.21
CA PHE A 307 -14.65 30.98 0.74
C PHE A 307 -14.18 32.44 0.62
N PHE A 308 -12.97 32.77 1.10
CA PHE A 308 -12.45 34.15 1.06
C PHE A 308 -12.21 34.62 -0.37
N ASN A 309 -11.77 33.72 -1.27
CA ASN A 309 -11.61 33.97 -2.69
C ASN A 309 -12.95 33.98 -3.48
N ARG A 310 -14.10 33.79 -2.81
CA ARG A 310 -15.43 33.71 -3.44
C ARG A 310 -15.48 32.72 -4.61
N HIS A 311 -14.77 31.61 -4.46
CA HIS A 311 -14.64 30.63 -5.52
C HIS A 311 -15.91 29.79 -5.65
N VAL A 312 -16.36 29.52 -6.90
CA VAL A 312 -17.60 28.76 -7.19
C VAL A 312 -17.60 27.32 -6.63
N ARG A 313 -16.44 26.75 -6.38
CA ARG A 313 -16.31 25.39 -5.78
C ARG A 313 -16.50 25.37 -4.27
N PHE A 314 -16.63 26.54 -3.60
CA PHE A 314 -16.88 26.56 -2.16
C PHE A 314 -18.21 25.91 -1.82
N SER A 315 -18.20 25.05 -0.79
CA SER A 315 -19.39 24.36 -0.30
C SER A 315 -19.50 24.46 1.22
N MET A 316 -20.51 25.16 1.70
CA MET A 316 -20.81 25.27 3.13
C MET A 316 -21.03 23.91 3.81
N PRO A 317 -21.83 22.96 3.22
CA PRO A 317 -21.99 21.63 3.79
C PRO A 317 -20.67 20.86 3.88
N THR A 318 -19.78 20.99 2.88
CA THR A 318 -18.46 20.35 2.89
C THR A 318 -17.60 20.89 4.02
N LEU A 319 -17.54 22.21 4.20
CA LEU A 319 -16.80 22.83 5.29
C LEU A 319 -17.34 22.37 6.66
N LEU A 320 -18.67 22.44 6.85
CA LEU A 320 -19.30 22.03 8.11
C LEU A 320 -19.02 20.55 8.43
N ASN A 321 -19.12 19.67 7.45
CA ASN A 321 -18.84 18.25 7.63
C ASN A 321 -17.36 18.00 8.04
N ARG A 322 -16.39 18.70 7.38
CA ARG A 322 -14.96 18.62 7.75
C ARG A 322 -14.71 19.08 9.18
N VAL A 323 -15.26 20.24 9.54
CA VAL A 323 -15.10 20.82 10.89
C VAL A 323 -15.73 19.93 11.94
N SER A 324 -16.96 19.45 11.72
CA SER A 324 -17.68 18.59 12.67
C SER A 324 -16.96 17.26 12.88
N LYS A 325 -16.51 16.60 11.82
CA LYS A 325 -15.76 15.33 11.93
C LYS A 325 -14.46 15.53 12.69
N LEU A 326 -13.71 16.56 12.36
CA LEU A 326 -12.45 16.84 13.06
C LEU A 326 -12.69 17.19 14.54
N TYR A 327 -13.68 18.04 14.84
CA TYR A 327 -14.01 18.39 16.21
C TYR A 327 -14.38 17.17 17.06
N LEU A 328 -15.20 16.26 16.51
CA LEU A 328 -15.59 15.02 17.19
C LEU A 328 -14.39 14.08 17.40
N ALA A 329 -13.51 13.93 16.41
CA ALA A 329 -12.29 13.13 16.53
C ALA A 329 -11.38 13.66 17.65
N LEU A 330 -11.15 14.97 17.67
CA LEU A 330 -10.37 15.64 18.73
C LEU A 330 -11.01 15.46 20.12
N HIS A 331 -12.34 15.54 20.20
CA HIS A 331 -13.07 15.33 21.44
C HIS A 331 -12.91 13.91 21.98
N VAL A 332 -12.99 12.91 21.12
CA VAL A 332 -12.78 11.49 21.50
C VAL A 332 -11.34 11.24 21.96
N LEU A 333 -10.35 11.80 21.25
CA LEU A 333 -8.93 11.69 21.65
C LEU A 333 -8.65 12.36 23.00
N GLU A 334 -9.30 13.50 23.29
CA GLU A 334 -9.15 14.23 24.56
C GLU A 334 -9.73 13.47 25.76
N GLN A 335 -10.79 12.68 25.55
CA GLN A 335 -11.44 11.91 26.63
C GLN A 335 -10.61 10.73 27.13
N GLU A 336 -9.54 10.32 26.44
CA GLU A 336 -8.66 9.17 26.76
C GLU A 336 -9.41 7.85 26.99
N LYS A 337 -10.67 7.75 26.56
CA LYS A 337 -11.51 6.55 26.72
C LYS A 337 -11.46 5.61 25.51
N ALA A 338 -10.90 6.09 24.40
CA ALA A 338 -10.77 5.28 23.19
C ALA A 338 -9.72 4.19 23.37
N SER A 339 -10.00 3.00 22.83
CA SER A 339 -9.03 1.92 22.79
C SER A 339 -7.80 2.32 21.94
N ALA A 340 -6.66 1.64 22.13
CA ALA A 340 -5.45 1.90 21.37
C ALA A 340 -5.67 1.81 19.85
N ILE A 341 -6.51 0.87 19.41
CA ILE A 341 -6.91 0.71 18.00
C ILE A 341 -7.70 1.93 17.53
N GLN A 342 -8.71 2.38 18.28
CA GLN A 342 -9.51 3.56 17.95
C GLN A 342 -8.65 4.83 17.93
N GLN A 343 -7.75 5.00 18.90
CA GLN A 343 -6.79 6.12 18.89
C GLN A 343 -5.91 6.09 17.65
N SER A 344 -5.39 4.92 17.28
CA SER A 344 -4.57 4.75 16.07
C SER A 344 -5.36 5.13 14.80
N GLN A 345 -6.63 4.77 14.72
CA GLN A 345 -7.51 5.12 13.60
C GLN A 345 -7.79 6.63 13.51
N LEU A 346 -8.01 7.30 14.67
CA LEU A 346 -8.26 8.75 14.72
C LEU A 346 -7.00 9.59 14.47
N ILE A 347 -5.86 9.11 14.93
CA ILE A 347 -4.56 9.77 14.72
C ILE A 347 -4.12 9.60 13.26
N GLY A 348 -4.34 8.41 12.70
CA GLY A 348 -3.93 8.05 11.36
C GLY A 348 -2.41 7.82 11.22
N ARG A 349 -1.92 7.84 9.98
CA ARG A 349 -0.51 7.61 9.64
C ARG A 349 -0.03 8.62 8.60
N PHE A 350 1.22 9.08 8.71
CA PHE A 350 1.82 10.00 7.75
C PHE A 350 1.96 9.39 6.34
N ARG A 351 2.25 8.09 6.28
CA ARG A 351 2.36 7.33 5.03
C ARG A 351 1.78 5.95 5.21
N SER A 352 1.11 5.44 4.20
CA SER A 352 0.70 4.04 4.16
C SER A 352 1.95 3.16 4.17
N LYS A 353 2.03 2.23 5.12
CA LYS A 353 3.09 1.22 5.17
C LYS A 353 2.72 0.10 4.21
N TYR A 354 3.69 -0.36 3.46
CA TYR A 354 3.55 -1.50 2.57
C TYR A 354 4.40 -2.64 3.09
N TYR A 355 3.80 -3.81 3.19
CA TYR A 355 4.44 -5.02 3.67
C TYR A 355 4.50 -6.06 2.54
N THR A 356 5.54 -6.87 2.54
CA THR A 356 5.70 -7.91 1.52
C THR A 356 4.80 -9.09 1.82
N VAL A 357 3.93 -9.43 0.87
CA VAL A 357 3.12 -10.65 0.86
C VAL A 357 3.88 -11.68 0.02
N PRO A 358 4.19 -12.88 0.57
CA PRO A 358 5.01 -13.86 -0.13
C PRO A 358 4.39 -14.35 -1.44
N GLU A 359 3.11 -14.64 -1.42
CA GLU A 359 2.34 -15.12 -2.57
C GLU A 359 0.93 -14.56 -2.51
N LEU A 360 0.44 -14.08 -3.66
CA LEU A 360 -0.90 -13.49 -3.77
C LEU A 360 -1.49 -13.86 -5.13
N HIS A 361 -2.61 -14.58 -5.09
CA HIS A 361 -3.35 -15.02 -6.27
C HIS A 361 -4.56 -14.11 -6.48
N LEU A 362 -4.61 -13.40 -7.62
CA LEU A 362 -5.58 -12.36 -7.92
C LEU A 362 -6.32 -12.62 -9.22
N TYR A 363 -7.62 -12.41 -9.19
CA TYR A 363 -8.51 -12.47 -10.34
C TYR A 363 -8.97 -11.07 -10.73
N GLY A 364 -8.61 -10.58 -11.91
CA GLY A 364 -8.95 -9.26 -12.40
C GLY A 364 -10.46 -9.11 -12.65
N ILE A 365 -11.06 -8.07 -12.10
CA ILE A 365 -12.52 -7.80 -12.23
C ILE A 365 -12.81 -6.47 -12.91
N GLY A 366 -11.80 -5.76 -13.38
CA GLY A 366 -11.95 -4.55 -14.19
C GLY A 366 -11.17 -3.36 -13.68
N ALA A 367 -11.41 -2.21 -14.30
CA ALA A 367 -10.78 -0.95 -13.97
C ALA A 367 -11.76 0.22 -14.13
N ASP A 368 -11.59 1.27 -13.32
CA ASP A 368 -12.38 2.50 -13.35
C ASP A 368 -11.51 3.73 -13.52
N ALA A 369 -11.90 4.61 -14.43
CA ALA A 369 -11.30 5.92 -14.62
C ALA A 369 -11.98 6.97 -13.75
N TRP A 370 -11.19 7.82 -13.11
CA TRP A 370 -11.71 8.84 -12.20
C TRP A 370 -10.88 10.13 -12.22
N GLU A 371 -11.53 11.21 -11.83
CA GLU A 371 -10.91 12.51 -11.63
C GLU A 371 -11.32 13.10 -10.28
N THR A 372 -10.39 13.72 -9.58
CA THR A 372 -10.67 14.42 -8.32
C THR A 372 -10.87 15.91 -8.55
N ARG A 373 -11.63 16.57 -7.67
CA ARG A 373 -11.78 18.03 -7.67
C ARG A 373 -10.47 18.80 -7.49
N SER A 374 -9.46 18.16 -6.94
CA SER A 374 -8.12 18.73 -6.71
C SER A 374 -7.17 18.58 -7.90
N GLY A 375 -7.64 18.12 -9.07
CA GLY A 375 -6.85 18.01 -10.29
C GLY A 375 -5.93 16.78 -10.32
N TYR A 376 -6.37 15.67 -9.74
CA TYR A 376 -5.75 14.36 -9.96
C TYR A 376 -6.63 13.52 -10.85
N ARG A 377 -6.04 12.86 -11.84
CA ARG A 377 -6.66 11.86 -12.70
C ARG A 377 -6.00 10.51 -12.47
N GLY A 378 -6.77 9.45 -12.57
CA GLY A 378 -6.23 8.12 -12.38
C GLY A 378 -7.13 7.00 -12.87
N ILE A 379 -6.53 5.82 -12.94
CA ILE A 379 -7.23 4.56 -13.20
C ILE A 379 -6.97 3.65 -12.01
N THR A 380 -8.04 3.12 -11.43
CA THR A 380 -7.96 2.09 -10.40
C THR A 380 -8.33 0.74 -11.00
N TYR A 381 -7.47 -0.23 -10.80
CA TYR A 381 -7.62 -1.63 -11.22
C TYR A 381 -8.07 -2.45 -10.03
N TYR A 382 -9.09 -3.28 -10.21
CA TYR A 382 -9.73 -4.06 -9.16
C TYR A 382 -9.50 -5.55 -9.38
N PHE A 383 -9.20 -6.26 -8.29
CA PHE A 383 -8.94 -7.69 -8.28
C PHE A 383 -9.61 -8.35 -7.09
N CYS A 384 -10.09 -9.57 -7.28
CA CYS A 384 -10.49 -10.46 -6.20
C CYS A 384 -9.31 -11.32 -5.78
N GLY A 385 -8.98 -11.35 -4.49
CA GLY A 385 -8.06 -12.31 -3.89
C GLY A 385 -8.73 -13.67 -3.83
N LEU A 386 -8.14 -14.66 -4.49
CA LEU A 386 -8.72 -16.01 -4.55
C LEU A 386 -8.49 -16.82 -3.27
N ASP A 387 -7.43 -16.49 -2.53
CA ASP A 387 -7.07 -17.16 -1.28
C ASP A 387 -7.80 -16.60 -0.05
N ASP A 388 -8.08 -15.28 -0.02
CA ASP A 388 -8.58 -14.56 1.16
C ASP A 388 -9.95 -13.90 0.97
N GLN A 389 -10.54 -14.00 -0.23
CA GLN A 389 -11.85 -13.44 -0.56
C GLN A 389 -11.94 -11.93 -0.25
N GLN A 390 -10.94 -11.17 -0.67
CA GLN A 390 -10.85 -9.74 -0.46
C GLN A 390 -10.61 -8.99 -1.77
N ILE A 391 -11.01 -7.71 -1.81
CA ILE A 391 -10.73 -6.86 -2.97
C ILE A 391 -9.36 -6.22 -2.82
N TYR A 392 -8.55 -6.33 -3.85
CA TYR A 392 -7.26 -5.67 -4.02
C TYR A 392 -7.35 -4.60 -5.09
N THR A 393 -6.58 -3.52 -4.91
CA THR A 393 -6.56 -2.43 -5.88
C THR A 393 -5.13 -2.04 -6.24
N TYR A 394 -4.97 -1.58 -7.47
CA TYR A 394 -3.80 -0.82 -7.91
C TYR A 394 -4.29 0.47 -8.55
N SER A 395 -3.69 1.62 -8.24
CA SER A 395 -4.09 2.89 -8.86
C SER A 395 -2.87 3.54 -9.52
N ASP A 396 -2.99 3.84 -10.82
CA ASP A 396 -2.08 4.74 -11.52
C ASP A 396 -2.67 6.16 -11.47
N VAL A 397 -1.96 7.08 -10.81
CA VAL A 397 -2.47 8.42 -10.48
C VAL A 397 -1.50 9.47 -10.98
N ARG A 398 -2.02 10.52 -11.64
CA ARG A 398 -1.27 11.67 -12.12
C ARG A 398 -1.92 12.98 -11.66
N ALA A 399 -1.06 13.94 -11.34
CA ALA A 399 -1.50 15.30 -11.07
C ALA A 399 -1.53 16.09 -12.41
N THR A 400 -2.69 16.65 -12.77
CA THR A 400 -2.87 17.29 -14.07
C THR A 400 -2.33 18.73 -14.13
N TYR A 401 -2.02 19.33 -12.97
CA TYR A 401 -1.57 20.73 -12.89
C TYR A 401 -0.05 20.95 -13.03
N TYR A 402 0.74 19.87 -13.19
CA TYR A 402 2.19 19.94 -13.39
C TYR A 402 2.65 19.55 -14.79
N GLU A 403 1.77 19.08 -15.65
CA GLU A 403 2.13 18.58 -16.98
C GLU A 403 1.51 19.46 -18.06
N ASP A 404 2.35 19.93 -18.99
CA ASP A 404 1.91 20.60 -20.24
C ASP A 404 1.20 19.61 -21.21
N GLN A 405 1.09 18.34 -20.87
CA GLN A 405 0.42 17.29 -21.64
C GLN A 405 -0.90 16.91 -21.01
N GLU A 406 -1.95 16.86 -21.83
CA GLU A 406 -3.25 16.35 -21.41
C GLU A 406 -3.14 14.88 -20.99
N PHE A 407 -3.67 14.55 -19.80
CA PHE A 407 -3.75 13.18 -19.32
C PHE A 407 -4.74 12.38 -20.18
N SER A 408 -4.27 11.36 -20.87
CA SER A 408 -5.10 10.47 -21.68
C SER A 408 -5.32 9.14 -20.96
N TYR A 409 -6.56 8.86 -20.54
CA TYR A 409 -6.93 7.56 -19.96
C TYR A 409 -6.63 6.39 -20.90
N THR A 410 -6.83 6.61 -22.21
CA THR A 410 -6.56 5.63 -23.25
C THR A 410 -5.10 5.22 -23.32
N GLU A 411 -4.20 6.18 -23.27
CA GLU A 411 -2.75 5.93 -23.32
C GLU A 411 -2.27 5.24 -22.05
N HIS A 412 -2.71 5.71 -20.87
CA HIS A 412 -2.36 5.08 -19.61
C HIS A 412 -2.88 3.64 -19.51
N TYR A 413 -4.11 3.39 -19.92
CA TYR A 413 -4.70 2.05 -19.95
C TYR A 413 -4.02 1.11 -20.96
N GLY A 414 -3.48 1.66 -22.04
CA GLY A 414 -2.67 0.96 -23.04
C GLY A 414 -1.20 0.80 -22.68
N SER A 415 -0.71 1.48 -21.66
CA SER A 415 0.70 1.41 -21.24
C SER A 415 1.03 0.10 -20.53
N TYR A 416 2.32 -0.22 -20.43
CA TYR A 416 2.79 -1.46 -19.81
C TYR A 416 2.82 -1.38 -18.29
N ILE A 417 2.50 -2.50 -17.64
CA ILE A 417 2.55 -2.62 -16.17
C ILE A 417 3.99 -2.65 -15.66
N PRO A 418 4.25 -2.15 -14.45
CA PRO A 418 5.61 -2.07 -13.90
C PRO A 418 6.24 -3.42 -13.57
N TRP A 419 5.45 -4.47 -13.35
CA TRP A 419 5.94 -5.79 -12.94
C TRP A 419 6.27 -6.72 -14.12
N LEU A 420 5.67 -6.47 -15.31
CA LEU A 420 5.86 -7.31 -16.50
C LEU A 420 5.74 -6.46 -17.77
N PRO A 421 6.88 -6.02 -18.36
CA PRO A 421 6.89 -5.05 -19.47
C PRO A 421 6.25 -5.54 -20.79
N GLN A 422 5.83 -6.78 -20.88
CA GLN A 422 5.13 -7.33 -22.06
C GLN A 422 3.61 -7.25 -21.94
N VAL A 423 3.08 -6.87 -20.77
CA VAL A 423 1.65 -6.84 -20.45
C VAL A 423 1.19 -5.41 -20.26
N THR A 424 0.12 -5.04 -20.91
CA THR A 424 -0.50 -3.73 -20.74
C THR A 424 -1.44 -3.72 -19.53
N PHE A 425 -1.70 -2.53 -18.95
CA PHE A 425 -2.69 -2.38 -17.89
C PHE A 425 -4.07 -2.87 -18.32
N ARG A 426 -4.41 -2.71 -19.59
CA ARG A 426 -5.66 -3.22 -20.15
C ARG A 426 -5.77 -4.75 -20.07
N GLN A 427 -4.71 -5.46 -20.38
CA GLN A 427 -4.66 -6.91 -20.22
C GLN A 427 -4.71 -7.30 -18.75
N PHE A 428 -3.89 -6.63 -17.92
CA PHE A 428 -3.80 -6.87 -16.49
C PHE A 428 -5.14 -6.72 -15.76
N ALA A 429 -5.99 -5.76 -16.16
CA ALA A 429 -7.31 -5.54 -15.57
C ALA A 429 -8.26 -6.75 -15.72
N GLY A 430 -8.02 -7.59 -16.72
CA GLY A 430 -8.86 -8.73 -17.07
C GLY A 430 -8.17 -10.09 -16.98
N GLU A 431 -6.98 -10.20 -16.38
CA GLU A 431 -6.26 -11.46 -16.28
C GLU A 431 -6.33 -12.07 -14.88
N GLU A 432 -6.07 -13.36 -14.79
CA GLU A 432 -5.80 -14.06 -13.55
C GLU A 432 -4.29 -14.08 -13.36
N VAL A 433 -3.82 -13.62 -12.18
CA VAL A 433 -2.41 -13.36 -11.96
C VAL A 433 -1.94 -13.86 -10.61
N GLN A 434 -0.70 -14.34 -10.57
CA GLN A 434 -0.01 -14.71 -9.35
C GLN A 434 1.18 -13.79 -9.12
N PHE A 435 1.17 -13.12 -8.00
CA PHE A 435 2.31 -12.34 -7.52
C PHE A 435 3.14 -13.14 -6.53
N ASN A 436 4.46 -12.98 -6.63
CA ASN A 436 5.41 -13.41 -5.62
C ASN A 436 6.14 -12.18 -5.08
N ALA A 437 6.20 -12.06 -3.74
CA ALA A 437 6.86 -10.98 -3.01
C ALA A 437 6.31 -9.57 -3.34
N VAL A 438 5.01 -9.44 -3.59
CA VAL A 438 4.36 -8.14 -3.82
C VAL A 438 4.19 -7.38 -2.52
N LYS A 439 4.32 -6.05 -2.57
CA LYS A 439 4.08 -5.18 -1.43
C LYS A 439 2.62 -4.69 -1.44
N VAL A 440 1.95 -4.86 -0.31
CA VAL A 440 0.55 -4.51 -0.09
C VAL A 440 0.42 -3.67 1.18
N ASN A 441 -0.48 -2.69 1.20
CA ASN A 441 -0.79 -1.92 2.40
C ASN A 441 -2.01 -2.48 3.16
N GLU A 442 -2.41 -1.84 4.24
CA GLU A 442 -3.55 -2.27 5.06
C GLU A 442 -4.90 -2.19 4.33
N GLU A 443 -5.05 -1.26 3.39
CA GLU A 443 -6.22 -1.11 2.52
C GLU A 443 -6.18 -2.04 1.30
N ARG A 444 -5.28 -3.03 1.28
CA ARG A 444 -5.07 -3.98 0.17
C ARG A 444 -4.70 -3.31 -1.16
N ARG A 445 -4.03 -2.16 -1.10
CA ARG A 445 -3.51 -1.50 -2.29
C ARG A 445 -2.15 -2.08 -2.63
N LEU A 446 -1.97 -2.49 -3.90
CA LEU A 446 -0.72 -3.00 -4.44
C LEU A 446 0.27 -1.85 -4.69
N SER A 447 1.56 -2.12 -4.46
CA SER A 447 2.66 -1.19 -4.77
C SER A 447 3.35 -1.61 -6.05
N SER A 448 3.70 -0.65 -6.90
CA SER A 448 4.54 -0.84 -8.09
C SER A 448 6.04 -0.96 -7.77
N GLY A 449 6.41 -1.09 -6.48
CA GLY A 449 7.81 -1.18 -6.05
C GLY A 449 8.55 -2.40 -6.60
N GLU A 450 9.85 -2.28 -6.68
CA GLU A 450 10.76 -3.32 -7.16
C GLU A 450 10.70 -4.61 -6.30
N GLY A 451 11.01 -5.75 -6.92
CA GLY A 451 11.14 -7.05 -6.27
C GLY A 451 9.93 -7.98 -6.41
N ALA A 452 8.75 -7.48 -6.76
CA ALA A 452 7.60 -8.33 -7.05
C ALA A 452 7.75 -9.02 -8.41
N LYS A 453 7.45 -10.32 -8.45
CA LYS A 453 7.38 -11.11 -9.69
C LYS A 453 5.93 -11.40 -10.00
N LEU A 454 5.53 -11.18 -11.24
CA LEU A 454 4.18 -11.44 -11.73
C LEU A 454 4.19 -12.59 -12.74
N THR A 455 3.28 -13.52 -12.57
CA THR A 455 2.98 -14.58 -13.54
C THR A 455 1.51 -14.45 -13.95
N ILE A 456 1.24 -14.49 -15.26
CA ILE A 456 -0.12 -14.56 -15.78
C ILE A 456 -0.52 -16.02 -15.84
N LEU A 457 -1.69 -16.33 -15.31
CA LEU A 457 -2.28 -17.66 -15.31
C LEU A 457 -3.36 -17.76 -16.39
N PRO A 458 -3.71 -18.97 -16.85
CA PRO A 458 -4.90 -19.17 -17.67
C PRO A 458 -6.13 -18.70 -16.90
N ARG A 459 -6.85 -17.71 -17.47
CA ARG A 459 -8.01 -17.14 -16.81
C ARG A 459 -9.16 -18.13 -16.71
N SER A 460 -9.67 -18.33 -15.52
CA SER A 460 -10.88 -19.10 -15.25
C SER A 460 -12.13 -18.31 -15.69
N GLU A 461 -13.17 -19.02 -16.14
CA GLU A 461 -14.48 -18.39 -16.36
C GLU A 461 -15.05 -17.85 -15.06
N VAL A 462 -15.68 -16.68 -15.08
CA VAL A 462 -16.18 -16.00 -13.88
C VAL A 462 -17.20 -16.85 -13.11
N GLU A 463 -17.95 -17.68 -13.81
CA GLU A 463 -18.94 -18.61 -13.26
C GLU A 463 -18.30 -19.73 -12.42
N ASN A 464 -17.01 -20.04 -12.67
CA ASN A 464 -16.25 -21.08 -11.98
C ASN A 464 -15.40 -20.53 -10.83
N VAL A 465 -15.36 -19.21 -10.64
CA VAL A 465 -14.62 -18.55 -9.57
C VAL A 465 -15.54 -18.31 -8.37
N ASN A 466 -15.07 -18.63 -7.18
CA ASN A 466 -15.85 -18.39 -5.95
C ASN A 466 -15.93 -16.88 -5.64
N LEU A 467 -16.92 -16.20 -6.19
CA LEU A 467 -17.21 -14.78 -5.98
C LEU A 467 -18.49 -14.55 -5.16
N GLU A 468 -19.11 -15.59 -4.60
CA GLU A 468 -20.38 -15.49 -3.84
C GLU A 468 -20.28 -14.50 -2.66
N TRP A 469 -19.11 -14.35 -2.05
CA TRP A 469 -18.86 -13.37 -0.99
C TRP A 469 -18.97 -11.90 -1.46
N LEU A 470 -18.83 -11.64 -2.77
CA LEU A 470 -18.93 -10.31 -3.39
C LEU A 470 -20.29 -10.10 -4.05
N VAL A 471 -20.99 -11.19 -4.39
CA VAL A 471 -22.31 -11.12 -5.02
C VAL A 471 -23.35 -10.64 -4.03
N GLN A 472 -24.13 -9.63 -4.39
CA GLN A 472 -25.21 -9.08 -3.59
C GLN A 472 -26.49 -8.96 -4.43
N GLU A 473 -27.64 -9.09 -3.76
CA GLU A 473 -28.96 -8.82 -4.34
C GLU A 473 -29.20 -7.30 -4.41
N ALA A 474 -29.99 -6.84 -5.37
CA ALA A 474 -30.27 -5.42 -5.56
C ALA A 474 -30.91 -4.80 -4.32
N SER A 475 -31.84 -5.50 -3.68
CA SER A 475 -32.48 -5.11 -2.42
C SER A 475 -31.48 -4.89 -1.29
N SER A 476 -30.44 -5.72 -1.20
CA SER A 476 -29.37 -5.57 -0.20
C SER A 476 -28.50 -4.36 -0.45
N ILE A 477 -28.18 -4.07 -1.71
CA ILE A 477 -27.38 -2.90 -2.10
C ILE A 477 -28.14 -1.60 -1.82
N LEU A 478 -29.45 -1.55 -2.11
CA LEU A 478 -30.29 -0.38 -1.88
C LEU A 478 -30.68 -0.17 -0.42
N GLY A 479 -30.75 -1.26 0.36
CA GLY A 479 -31.10 -1.24 1.80
C GLY A 479 -29.96 -0.85 2.75
N TYR A 480 -28.79 -0.53 2.23
CA TYR A 480 -27.55 -0.35 3.01
C TYR A 480 -27.47 0.94 3.84
N ASP A 481 -28.57 1.71 3.96
CA ASP A 481 -28.62 2.97 4.74
C ASP A 481 -28.54 2.76 6.28
N SER A 482 -28.46 1.51 6.75
CA SER A 482 -28.53 1.19 8.18
C SER A 482 -27.32 0.49 8.80
N GLN A 483 -26.24 0.24 8.06
CA GLN A 483 -25.02 -0.26 8.70
C GLN A 483 -24.32 0.88 9.44
N GLU A 484 -23.81 0.55 10.63
CA GLU A 484 -23.06 1.44 11.52
C GLU A 484 -21.96 2.22 10.76
N VAL A 485 -22.35 3.35 10.18
CA VAL A 485 -21.39 4.30 9.62
C VAL A 485 -20.63 4.89 10.78
N SER A 486 -19.42 4.42 11.02
CA SER A 486 -18.54 5.07 11.96
C SER A 486 -18.32 6.52 11.50
N LEU A 487 -18.63 7.49 12.35
CA LEU A 487 -18.42 8.92 12.07
C LEU A 487 -16.97 9.25 11.71
N PHE A 488 -16.04 8.41 12.12
CA PHE A 488 -14.60 8.64 12.02
C PHE A 488 -13.94 7.84 10.88
N SER A 489 -14.58 6.79 10.41
CA SER A 489 -14.09 6.07 9.24
C SER A 489 -14.34 6.88 7.98
N ALA A 490 -13.37 6.92 7.06
CA ALA A 490 -13.68 7.32 5.70
C ALA A 490 -14.80 6.41 5.18
N PRO A 491 -15.80 6.94 4.42
CA PRO A 491 -16.77 6.10 3.78
C PRO A 491 -16.00 5.02 3.01
N LYS A 492 -16.14 3.77 3.42
CA LYS A 492 -15.59 2.67 2.62
C LYS A 492 -16.36 2.67 1.32
N GLU A 493 -15.63 2.70 0.23
CA GLU A 493 -16.18 2.46 -1.08
C GLU A 493 -16.88 1.10 -1.03
N GLN A 494 -18.20 1.09 -1.18
CA GLN A 494 -18.95 -0.17 -1.20
C GLN A 494 -18.89 -0.73 -2.61
N LEU A 495 -18.23 -1.85 -2.74
CA LEU A 495 -18.08 -2.59 -3.98
C LEU A 495 -18.92 -3.85 -3.90
N ALA A 496 -19.67 -4.13 -4.95
CA ALA A 496 -20.52 -5.32 -5.04
C ALA A 496 -20.50 -5.89 -6.47
N MET A 497 -20.84 -7.14 -6.57
CA MET A 497 -21.08 -7.81 -7.84
C MET A 497 -22.55 -8.24 -7.89
N VAL A 498 -23.21 -8.02 -9.01
CA VAL A 498 -24.63 -8.36 -9.21
C VAL A 498 -24.74 -9.32 -10.38
N LYS A 499 -25.50 -10.40 -10.20
CA LYS A 499 -25.87 -11.32 -11.29
C LYS A 499 -27.02 -10.72 -12.09
N VAL A 500 -26.77 -10.36 -13.33
CA VAL A 500 -27.73 -9.71 -14.22
C VAL A 500 -28.24 -10.69 -15.27
N SER A 501 -29.56 -10.80 -15.39
CA SER A 501 -30.20 -11.59 -16.44
C SER A 501 -30.14 -10.87 -17.78
N ARG A 502 -30.57 -9.61 -17.82
CA ARG A 502 -30.54 -8.77 -19.04
C ARG A 502 -30.69 -7.29 -18.72
N ILE A 503 -30.37 -6.45 -19.69
CA ILE A 503 -30.63 -5.01 -19.67
C ILE A 503 -32.04 -4.76 -20.20
N LEU A 504 -32.90 -4.08 -19.42
CA LEU A 504 -34.26 -3.75 -19.77
C LEU A 504 -34.34 -2.44 -20.55
N GLU A 505 -33.67 -1.41 -20.07
CA GLU A 505 -33.70 -0.06 -20.60
C GLU A 505 -32.35 0.60 -20.50
N HIS A 506 -32.04 1.46 -21.43
CA HIS A 506 -30.85 2.31 -21.46
C HIS A 506 -31.21 3.66 -22.06
N HIS A 507 -31.07 4.74 -21.30
CA HIS A 507 -31.31 6.10 -21.79
C HIS A 507 -30.42 7.11 -21.10
N PHE A 508 -30.13 8.20 -21.78
CA PHE A 508 -29.40 9.33 -21.22
C PHE A 508 -30.37 10.39 -20.71
N GLU A 509 -30.24 10.76 -19.43
CA GLU A 509 -31.05 11.80 -18.81
C GLU A 509 -30.34 13.16 -18.93
N PRO A 510 -30.81 14.09 -19.80
CA PRO A 510 -30.10 15.34 -20.04
C PRO A 510 -30.10 16.28 -18.83
N SER A 511 -31.06 16.18 -17.90
CA SER A 511 -31.21 17.09 -16.76
C SER A 511 -30.15 16.83 -15.70
N THR A 512 -29.78 15.57 -15.47
CA THR A 512 -28.76 15.15 -14.51
C THR A 512 -27.41 14.87 -15.18
N GLN A 513 -27.37 14.76 -16.51
CA GLN A 513 -26.20 14.36 -17.30
C GLN A 513 -25.72 12.94 -16.94
N ASP A 514 -26.66 12.03 -16.76
CA ASP A 514 -26.41 10.64 -16.41
C ASP A 514 -26.94 9.68 -17.48
N LEU A 515 -26.17 8.63 -17.77
CA LEU A 515 -26.68 7.47 -18.48
C LEU A 515 -27.27 6.49 -17.47
N MET A 516 -28.55 6.17 -17.62
CA MET A 516 -29.26 5.22 -16.79
C MET A 516 -29.40 3.88 -17.51
N LEU A 517 -29.01 2.79 -16.83
CA LEU A 517 -29.12 1.42 -17.31
C LEU A 517 -30.02 0.66 -16.34
N THR A 518 -31.25 0.37 -16.74
CA THR A 518 -32.16 -0.47 -15.95
C THR A 518 -31.90 -1.93 -16.29
N MET A 519 -31.56 -2.72 -15.27
CA MET A 519 -31.21 -4.13 -15.41
C MET A 519 -32.19 -5.00 -14.65
N LEU A 520 -32.47 -6.19 -15.20
CA LEU A 520 -33.15 -7.26 -14.49
C LEU A 520 -32.09 -8.21 -13.91
N THR A 521 -32.09 -8.39 -12.60
CA THR A 521 -31.19 -9.34 -11.94
C THR A 521 -31.69 -10.78 -12.13
N GLU A 522 -30.84 -11.78 -11.85
CA GLU A 522 -31.27 -13.19 -11.85
C GLU A 522 -32.32 -13.48 -10.75
N ALA A 523 -32.34 -12.69 -9.68
CA ALA A 523 -33.37 -12.73 -8.65
C ALA A 523 -34.70 -12.06 -9.08
N SER A 524 -34.82 -11.60 -10.35
CA SER A 524 -35.99 -10.88 -10.88
C SER A 524 -36.24 -9.52 -10.23
N GLU A 525 -35.23 -8.90 -9.67
CA GLU A 525 -35.26 -7.54 -9.14
C GLU A 525 -34.81 -6.55 -10.22
N GLU A 526 -35.40 -5.35 -10.23
CA GLU A 526 -34.93 -4.25 -11.08
C GLU A 526 -33.84 -3.46 -10.36
N LEU A 527 -32.74 -3.18 -11.08
CA LEU A 527 -31.60 -2.41 -10.60
C LEU A 527 -31.26 -1.31 -11.61
N VAL A 528 -31.19 -0.07 -11.16
CA VAL A 528 -30.77 1.06 -11.99
C VAL A 528 -29.33 1.40 -11.72
N LEU A 529 -28.49 1.27 -12.73
CA LEU A 529 -27.09 1.71 -12.70
C LEU A 529 -26.98 3.09 -13.35
N THR A 530 -26.19 3.98 -12.72
CA THR A 530 -26.04 5.36 -13.16
C THR A 530 -24.58 5.63 -13.53
N LEU A 531 -24.33 6.02 -14.79
CA LEU A 531 -23.00 6.41 -15.25
C LEU A 531 -22.97 7.91 -15.55
N PRO A 532 -22.32 8.73 -14.70
CA PRO A 532 -22.21 10.17 -14.93
C PRO A 532 -21.44 10.50 -16.22
N TYR A 533 -21.91 11.52 -16.94
CA TYR A 533 -21.26 12.00 -18.15
C TYR A 533 -19.92 12.67 -17.84
N ALA A 534 -18.92 12.36 -18.66
CA ALA A 534 -17.73 13.16 -18.83
C ALA A 534 -17.24 13.04 -20.29
N SER A 535 -16.55 14.09 -20.77
CA SER A 535 -16.00 14.14 -22.13
C SER A 535 -15.07 12.98 -22.44
N ASP A 536 -14.32 12.51 -21.45
CA ASP A 536 -13.35 11.43 -21.59
C ASP A 536 -13.97 10.08 -21.94
N TRP A 537 -15.23 9.82 -21.55
CA TRP A 537 -15.98 8.61 -21.90
C TRP A 537 -17.32 8.86 -22.60
N GLU A 538 -17.44 10.00 -23.29
CA GLU A 538 -18.60 10.33 -24.12
C GLU A 538 -18.90 9.23 -25.15
N THR A 539 -17.87 8.67 -25.79
CA THR A 539 -18.01 7.56 -26.75
C THR A 539 -18.65 6.33 -26.12
N THR A 540 -18.30 6.03 -24.88
CA THR A 540 -18.90 4.94 -24.09
C THR A 540 -20.38 5.19 -23.86
N ILE A 541 -20.75 6.40 -23.40
CA ILE A 541 -22.12 6.78 -23.13
C ILE A 541 -22.97 6.68 -24.39
N LYS A 542 -22.53 7.26 -25.51
CA LYS A 542 -23.23 7.18 -26.80
C LYS A 542 -23.43 5.74 -27.29
N ARG A 543 -22.46 4.86 -27.06
CA ARG A 543 -22.57 3.45 -27.45
C ARG A 543 -23.56 2.69 -26.59
N LEU A 544 -23.52 2.88 -25.28
CA LEU A 544 -24.45 2.25 -24.34
C LEU A 544 -25.88 2.76 -24.56
N GLU A 545 -26.08 4.08 -24.77
CA GLU A 545 -27.35 4.70 -25.07
C GLU A 545 -27.94 4.15 -26.38
N SER A 546 -27.12 3.96 -27.42
CA SER A 546 -27.58 3.38 -28.67
C SER A 546 -27.91 1.89 -28.59
N GLY A 547 -27.75 1.26 -27.44
CA GLY A 547 -27.95 -0.18 -27.25
C GLY A 547 -26.93 -1.05 -27.98
N TYR A 548 -25.84 -0.46 -28.51
CA TYR A 548 -24.83 -1.19 -29.25
C TYR A 548 -24.11 -2.21 -28.38
N GLY A 549 -24.48 -3.49 -28.56
CA GLY A 549 -23.95 -4.61 -27.79
C GLY A 549 -24.56 -4.80 -26.39
N ALA A 550 -25.24 -3.79 -25.83
CA ALA A 550 -25.89 -3.90 -24.51
C ALA A 550 -27.16 -4.74 -24.58
N ALA A 551 -27.99 -4.57 -25.63
CA ALA A 551 -29.24 -5.32 -25.82
C ALA A 551 -29.03 -6.83 -26.07
N ALA A 552 -27.81 -7.25 -26.42
CA ALA A 552 -27.46 -8.66 -26.65
C ALA A 552 -26.74 -9.29 -25.45
N LEU A 553 -26.52 -8.55 -24.36
CA LEU A 553 -25.83 -9.05 -23.19
C LEU A 553 -26.84 -9.66 -22.22
N GLU A 554 -26.81 -10.98 -22.12
CA GLU A 554 -27.64 -11.76 -21.19
C GLU A 554 -26.74 -12.59 -20.27
N HIS A 555 -27.20 -12.83 -19.04
CA HIS A 555 -26.51 -13.67 -18.04
C HIS A 555 -25.03 -13.26 -17.86
N PHE A 556 -24.82 -12.15 -17.17
CA PHE A 556 -23.51 -11.60 -16.89
C PHE A 556 -23.42 -11.05 -15.46
N TYR A 557 -22.20 -10.77 -15.01
CA TYR A 557 -21.96 -10.12 -13.74
C TYR A 557 -21.68 -8.64 -13.95
N ALA A 558 -22.35 -7.76 -13.19
CA ALA A 558 -22.06 -6.34 -13.13
C ALA A 558 -21.27 -6.04 -11.84
N PHE A 559 -20.02 -5.61 -11.97
CA PHE A 559 -19.24 -5.11 -10.85
C PHE A 559 -19.52 -3.62 -10.69
N VAL A 560 -19.99 -3.23 -9.51
CA VAL A 560 -20.53 -1.90 -9.23
C VAL A 560 -19.94 -1.29 -7.97
N ARG A 561 -19.97 0.05 -7.92
CA ARG A 561 -19.66 0.86 -6.75
C ARG A 561 -20.89 1.61 -6.31
N VAL A 562 -21.19 1.58 -5.02
CA VAL A 562 -22.30 2.33 -4.41
C VAL A 562 -21.76 3.65 -3.86
N GLU A 563 -22.26 4.75 -4.38
CA GLU A 563 -21.91 6.11 -3.95
C GLU A 563 -23.18 6.92 -3.70
N GLN A 564 -23.36 7.45 -2.50
CA GLN A 564 -24.44 8.39 -2.17
C GLN A 564 -25.84 7.97 -2.72
N GLN A 565 -26.20 6.71 -2.56
CA GLN A 565 -27.41 6.08 -3.08
C GLN A 565 -27.48 5.89 -4.62
N GLN A 566 -26.41 6.20 -5.34
CA GLN A 566 -26.27 5.83 -6.74
C GLN A 566 -25.41 4.58 -6.88
N ILE A 567 -25.77 3.74 -7.83
CA ILE A 567 -25.02 2.53 -8.16
C ILE A 567 -24.29 2.77 -9.47
N VAL A 568 -22.98 2.91 -9.40
CA VAL A 568 -22.12 3.23 -10.54
C VAL A 568 -21.49 1.94 -11.08
N PRO A 569 -21.71 1.59 -12.35
CA PRO A 569 -21.09 0.41 -12.93
C PRO A 569 -19.60 0.65 -13.24
N ILE A 570 -18.76 -0.30 -12.86
CA ILE A 570 -17.33 -0.30 -13.15
C ILE A 570 -17.03 -1.19 -14.36
N SER A 571 -17.45 -2.46 -14.29
CA SER A 571 -17.20 -3.44 -15.35
C SER A 571 -18.30 -4.48 -15.45
N PHE A 572 -18.40 -5.10 -16.63
CA PHE A 572 -19.23 -6.28 -16.88
C PHE A 572 -18.33 -7.49 -17.14
N LEU A 573 -18.70 -8.64 -16.56
CA LEU A 573 -17.95 -9.89 -16.68
C LEU A 573 -18.86 -10.99 -17.23
N LYS A 574 -18.34 -11.76 -18.18
CA LYS A 574 -19.02 -12.96 -18.71
C LYS A 574 -17.97 -13.96 -19.21
N GLY A 575 -18.08 -15.22 -18.80
CA GLY A 575 -17.07 -16.23 -19.11
C GLY A 575 -15.68 -15.79 -18.67
N ASN A 576 -14.73 -15.76 -19.57
CA ASN A 576 -13.35 -15.29 -19.31
C ASN A 576 -13.11 -13.81 -19.71
N THR A 577 -14.15 -13.05 -20.00
CA THR A 577 -14.03 -11.68 -20.52
C THR A 577 -14.46 -10.65 -19.46
N VAL A 578 -13.68 -9.57 -19.36
CA VAL A 578 -13.96 -8.40 -18.53
C VAL A 578 -14.03 -7.16 -19.41
N PHE A 579 -15.03 -6.32 -19.16
CA PHE A 579 -15.23 -5.04 -19.81
C PHE A 579 -15.27 -3.92 -18.79
N SER A 580 -14.22 -3.12 -18.75
CA SER A 580 -14.14 -1.88 -17.97
C SER A 580 -14.90 -0.78 -18.73
N LEU A 581 -16.09 -0.40 -18.27
CA LEU A 581 -17.06 0.38 -19.04
C LEU A 581 -16.51 1.71 -19.57
N LYS A 582 -15.85 2.50 -18.74
CA LYS A 582 -15.27 3.80 -19.15
C LYS A 582 -14.06 3.66 -20.07
N LEU A 583 -13.37 2.52 -20.05
CA LEU A 583 -12.08 2.33 -20.69
C LEU A 583 -12.14 1.46 -21.96
N ASP A 584 -12.90 0.35 -21.94
CA ASP A 584 -12.92 -0.62 -23.06
C ASP A 584 -13.92 -0.29 -24.15
N LEU A 585 -15.04 0.32 -23.84
CA LEU A 585 -16.08 0.63 -24.83
C LEU A 585 -15.64 1.66 -25.87
N GLY A 586 -14.67 2.51 -25.56
CA GLY A 586 -14.04 3.43 -26.50
C GLY A 586 -13.32 2.73 -27.67
N TYR A 587 -12.93 1.47 -27.55
CA TYR A 587 -12.06 0.76 -28.49
C TYR A 587 -12.74 -0.17 -29.52
N GLY A 588 -14.05 -0.12 -29.69
CA GLY A 588 -14.73 -0.88 -30.76
C GLY A 588 -14.87 -2.38 -30.57
N ARG A 589 -14.56 -2.94 -29.38
CA ARG A 589 -14.60 -4.39 -29.08
C ARG A 589 -15.96 -4.94 -28.65
N MET A 590 -17.02 -4.14 -28.53
CA MET A 590 -18.37 -4.67 -28.18
C MET A 590 -18.91 -5.73 -29.15
N LYS A 591 -18.42 -5.82 -30.39
CA LYS A 591 -18.78 -6.92 -31.30
C LYS A 591 -18.48 -8.32 -30.75
N ARG A 592 -17.62 -8.46 -29.74
CA ARG A 592 -17.27 -9.75 -29.14
C ARG A 592 -18.19 -10.16 -27.99
N LEU A 593 -18.79 -9.23 -27.26
CA LEU A 593 -19.76 -9.53 -26.19
C LEU A 593 -21.06 -10.15 -26.73
N GLY A 594 -21.55 -9.70 -27.89
CA GLY A 594 -22.75 -10.23 -28.50
C GLY A 594 -22.57 -11.52 -29.31
N ARG A 595 -21.35 -12.08 -29.40
CA ARG A 595 -21.05 -13.35 -30.09
C ARG A 595 -20.57 -14.46 -29.15
N LEU A 596 -20.55 -14.21 -27.86
CA LEU A 596 -20.38 -15.22 -26.80
C LEU A 596 -21.75 -15.63 -26.26
#